data_4b5148bd696d0a027cb0ab805931e25b
#
_entry.id   4b5148bd696d0a027cb0ab805931e25b
#
_cell.length_a   1.000
_cell.length_b   1.000
_cell.length_c   1.000
_cell.angle_alpha   90.00
_cell.angle_beta   90.00
_cell.angle_gamma   90.00
#
_symmetry.space_group_name_H-M   'P 1'
#
loop_
_entity.id
_entity.type
_entity.pdbx_description
1 polymer ?
#
loop_
_entity_poly.entity_id
_entity_poly.type
_entity_poly.pdbx_seq_one_letter_code
_entity_poly.pdbx_strand_id
1 'polypeptide(L)'
;TLFRSQNRREATGFYKAGKLIRRRALLIVQRGPNEGARFLLDQDVTTVGRHPNADIFLDDVTVSRRHAEFRRTGTKFTINDLASLNGTYFDGVRIDSALLDEGAEVQIGKYKFTFFASRSDLEN
;
A
#
# COMPACT_ATOMS: atom_id res chain seq x y z
N THR A 1 22.97 15.61 -8.70
CA THR A 1 22.75 15.42 -8.21
C THR A 1 22.55 15.49 -8.16
N LEU A 2 22.69 15.66 -8.72
CA LEU A 2 22.40 15.56 -8.27
C LEU A 2 22.31 15.37 -8.15
N PHE A 3 22.60 15.48 -8.61
CA PHE A 3 22.37 15.06 -8.08
C PHE A 3 22.28 14.61 -7.96
N ARG A 4 22.60 14.40 -8.36
CA ARG A 4 22.46 13.78 -7.95
C ARG A 4 22.06 13.43 -7.95
N SER A 5 22.11 13.42 -8.29
CA SER A 5 21.62 12.95 -7.93
C SER A 5 21.33 12.69 -7.83
N GLN A 6 21.37 12.58 -8.19
CA GLN A 6 21.05 12.27 -7.75
C GLN A 6 20.72 11.81 -7.51
N ASN A 7 20.87 11.57 -7.96
CA ASN A 7 20.39 11.10 -7.47
C ASN A 7 19.96 10.68 -7.22
N ARG A 8 19.72 10.48 -7.53
CA ARG A 8 19.23 10.18 -7.09
C ARG A 8 18.49 9.95 -7.18
N ARG A 9 18.08 9.66 -7.50
CA ARG A 9 17.33 9.65 -7.43
C ARG A 9 16.65 9.70 -7.99
N GLU A 10 16.44 9.22 -8.68
CA GLU A 10 15.73 9.58 -9.07
C GLU A 10 14.63 9.42 -9.19
N ALA A 11 14.68 8.97 -9.72
CA ALA A 11 13.65 9.68 -9.70
C ALA A 11 12.30 9.25 -9.74
N THR A 12 11.87 8.77 -8.82
CA THR A 12 10.55 8.27 -8.68
C THR A 12 9.74 9.23 -7.87
N GLY A 13 9.82 10.48 -8.18
CA GLY A 13 9.05 11.46 -7.47
C GLY A 13 9.23 12.78 -8.11
N PHE A 14 8.68 13.79 -7.51
CA PHE A 14 8.77 15.14 -8.00
C PHE A 14 9.52 15.99 -7.02
N TYR A 15 10.02 17.12 -7.51
CA TYR A 15 10.68 18.08 -6.65
C TYR A 15 9.91 19.38 -6.68
N LYS A 16 9.66 19.93 -5.51
CA LYS A 16 9.09 21.24 -5.38
C LYS A 16 9.95 21.99 -4.38
N ALA A 17 10.51 23.10 -4.81
CA ALA A 17 11.40 23.88 -3.95
C ALA A 17 12.52 23.00 -3.41
N GLY A 18 13.06 22.11 -4.23
CA GLY A 18 14.16 21.27 -3.83
C GLY A 18 13.78 20.07 -2.99
N LYS A 19 12.50 19.86 -2.74
CA LYS A 19 12.06 18.75 -1.93
C LYS A 19 11.42 17.68 -2.79
N LEU A 20 11.73 16.44 -2.45
CA LEU A 20 11.11 15.30 -3.10
C LEU A 20 9.66 15.19 -2.63
N ILE A 21 8.77 15.08 -3.58
CA ILE A 21 7.35 14.93 -3.29
C ILE A 21 7.04 13.43 -3.20
N ARG A 22 6.59 13.00 -2.03
CA ARG A 22 6.22 11.62 -1.81
C ARG A 22 4.84 11.57 -1.23
N ARG A 23 3.98 10.80 -1.86
CA ARG A 23 2.63 10.64 -1.41
C ARG A 23 2.58 9.59 -0.31
N ARG A 24 1.70 9.79 0.64
CA ARG A 24 1.44 8.81 1.69
C ARG A 24 -0.01 8.43 1.63
N ALA A 25 -0.32 7.27 2.19
CA ALA A 25 -1.68 6.79 2.17
C ALA A 25 -1.97 6.09 3.48
N LEU A 26 -3.24 5.81 3.67
CA LEU A 26 -3.72 5.19 4.89
C LEU A 26 -4.67 4.06 4.52
N LEU A 27 -4.53 2.93 5.19
CA LEU A 27 -5.47 1.84 5.10
C LEU A 27 -6.22 1.75 6.40
N ILE A 28 -7.54 1.65 6.32
CA ILE A 28 -8.36 1.48 7.51
C ILE A 28 -9.10 0.17 7.40
N VAL A 29 -9.03 -0.66 8.44
CA VAL A 29 -9.74 -1.92 8.46
C VAL A 29 -11.22 -1.62 8.64
N GLN A 30 -12.01 -1.89 7.60
CA GLN A 30 -13.45 -1.65 7.63
C GLN A 30 -14.20 -2.87 8.14
N ARG A 31 -13.64 -4.07 7.93
CA ARG A 31 -14.28 -5.30 8.35
C ARG A 31 -13.21 -6.34 8.65
N GLY A 32 -13.45 -7.11 9.71
CA GLY A 32 -12.57 -8.18 10.10
C GLY A 32 -12.03 -7.95 11.49
N PRO A 33 -11.09 -8.79 11.92
CA PRO A 33 -10.44 -8.59 13.21
C PRO A 33 -9.78 -7.22 13.24
N ASN A 34 -9.84 -6.57 14.38
CA ASN A 34 -9.23 -5.24 14.57
C ASN A 34 -9.85 -4.16 13.70
N GLU A 35 -11.18 -4.23 13.55
CA GLU A 35 -11.91 -3.18 12.85
C GLU A 35 -11.51 -1.81 13.39
N GLY A 36 -11.28 -0.87 12.48
CA GLY A 36 -10.87 0.47 12.85
C GLY A 36 -9.37 0.66 12.93
N ALA A 37 -8.60 -0.42 12.87
CA ALA A 37 -7.15 -0.30 12.87
C ALA A 37 -6.69 0.43 11.62
N ARG A 38 -5.58 1.16 11.74
CA ARG A 38 -5.05 1.98 10.66
C ARG A 38 -3.61 1.61 10.39
N PHE A 39 -3.26 1.60 9.11
CA PHE A 39 -1.90 1.31 8.68
C PHE A 39 -1.46 2.40 7.73
N LEU A 40 -0.32 3.00 8.03
CA LEU A 40 0.22 4.06 7.19
C LEU A 40 1.05 3.44 6.08
N LEU A 41 0.80 3.89 4.84
CA LEU A 41 1.59 3.47 3.69
C LEU A 41 2.52 4.62 3.34
N ASP A 42 3.72 4.59 3.90
CA ASP A 42 4.70 5.65 3.67
C ASP A 42 6.02 5.10 3.16
N GLN A 43 6.03 3.86 2.70
CA GLN A 43 7.21 3.21 2.15
C GLN A 43 6.94 2.85 0.70
N ASP A 44 8.01 2.59 -0.04
CA ASP A 44 7.87 2.20 -1.43
C ASP A 44 7.19 0.84 -1.56
N VAL A 45 7.44 -0.04 -0.61
CA VAL A 45 6.80 -1.36 -0.59
C VAL A 45 6.34 -1.65 0.83
N THR A 46 5.08 -2.01 0.98
CA THR A 46 4.50 -2.42 2.26
C THR A 46 3.97 -3.84 2.09
N THR A 47 4.52 -4.78 2.82
CA THR A 47 4.13 -6.19 2.69
C THR A 47 2.99 -6.53 3.62
N VAL A 48 2.13 -7.44 3.17
CA VAL A 48 0.97 -7.89 3.94
C VAL A 48 0.96 -9.40 3.98
N GLY A 49 0.78 -9.97 5.15
CA GLY A 49 0.71 -11.41 5.25
C GLY A 49 0.64 -11.91 6.67
N ARG A 50 0.63 -13.24 6.79
CA ARG A 50 0.54 -13.91 8.09
C ARG A 50 1.91 -14.22 8.67
N HIS A 51 2.95 -13.66 8.09
CA HIS A 51 4.31 -13.81 8.59
C HIS A 51 4.62 -12.68 9.55
N PRO A 52 5.24 -12.96 10.72
CA PRO A 52 5.52 -11.90 11.69
C PRO A 52 6.38 -10.77 11.15
N ASN A 53 7.15 -11.02 10.10
CA ASN A 53 7.99 -9.97 9.51
C ASN A 53 7.26 -9.13 8.48
N ALA A 54 5.99 -9.42 8.20
CA ALA A 54 5.24 -8.59 7.26
C ALA A 54 5.02 -7.21 7.88
N ASP A 55 5.06 -6.19 7.04
CA ASP A 55 4.82 -4.83 7.52
C ASP A 55 3.42 -4.71 8.09
N ILE A 56 2.45 -5.31 7.42
CA ILE A 56 1.09 -5.43 7.94
C ILE A 56 0.88 -6.90 8.24
N PHE A 57 0.97 -7.22 9.51
CA PHE A 57 0.85 -8.59 9.97
C PHE A 57 -0.61 -8.90 10.28
N LEU A 58 -1.19 -9.83 9.53
CA LEU A 58 -2.57 -10.25 9.72
C LEU A 58 -2.55 -11.70 10.17
N ASP A 59 -2.76 -11.91 11.46
CA ASP A 59 -2.68 -13.25 12.05
C ASP A 59 -4.02 -13.95 11.91
N ASP A 60 -4.30 -14.44 10.72
CA ASP A 60 -5.55 -15.12 10.44
C ASP A 60 -5.33 -16.19 9.39
N VAL A 61 -6.02 -17.32 9.55
CA VAL A 61 -5.85 -18.47 8.65
C VAL A 61 -6.29 -18.18 7.23
N THR A 62 -7.12 -17.16 7.01
CA THR A 62 -7.54 -16.80 5.66
C THR A 62 -6.48 -16.02 4.91
N VAL A 63 -5.39 -15.65 5.57
CA VAL A 63 -4.32 -14.84 4.99
C VAL A 63 -3.11 -15.71 4.76
N SER A 64 -2.55 -15.65 3.56
CA SER A 64 -1.31 -16.38 3.25
C SER A 64 -0.13 -15.72 3.94
N ARG A 65 0.93 -16.49 4.16
CA ARG A 65 2.13 -15.97 4.83
C ARG A 65 2.67 -14.76 4.07
N ARG A 66 2.76 -14.85 2.75
CA ARG A 66 3.09 -13.72 1.88
C ARG A 66 1.89 -13.56 0.98
N HIS A 67 1.02 -12.63 1.33
CA HIS A 67 -0.27 -12.53 0.67
C HIS A 67 -0.27 -11.47 -0.43
N ALA A 68 0.18 -10.28 -0.11
CA ALA A 68 0.11 -9.17 -1.03
C ALA A 68 1.12 -8.11 -0.64
N GLU A 69 1.27 -7.12 -1.50
CA GLU A 69 2.10 -5.97 -1.17
C GLU A 69 1.50 -4.73 -1.80
N PHE A 70 1.66 -3.63 -1.11
CA PHE A 70 1.31 -2.33 -1.64
C PHE A 70 2.59 -1.68 -2.13
N ARG A 71 2.55 -1.10 -3.31
CA ARG A 71 3.72 -0.42 -3.88
C ARG A 71 3.39 1.01 -4.18
N ARG A 72 4.32 1.88 -3.87
CA ARG A 72 4.21 3.29 -4.15
C ARG A 72 5.24 3.64 -5.22
N THR A 73 4.78 4.21 -6.32
CA THR A 73 5.66 4.66 -7.39
C THR A 73 5.29 6.10 -7.69
N GLY A 74 6.14 7.02 -7.26
CA GLY A 74 5.82 8.43 -7.38
C GLY A 74 4.62 8.78 -6.52
N THR A 75 3.55 9.20 -7.17
CA THR A 75 2.32 9.56 -6.48
C THR A 75 1.25 8.48 -6.57
N LYS A 76 1.61 7.32 -7.11
CA LYS A 76 0.62 6.27 -7.35
C LYS A 76 0.87 5.07 -6.45
N PHE A 77 -0.22 4.42 -6.06
CA PHE A 77 -0.17 3.21 -5.24
C PHE A 77 -0.83 2.07 -5.99
N THR A 78 -0.25 0.89 -5.88
CA THR A 78 -0.84 -0.33 -6.44
C THR A 78 -0.89 -1.39 -5.36
N ILE A 79 -1.83 -2.33 -5.54
CA ILE A 79 -1.90 -3.53 -4.72
C ILE A 79 -1.56 -4.70 -5.63
N ASN A 80 -0.67 -5.57 -5.16
CA ASN A 80 -0.20 -6.71 -5.96
C ASN A 80 -0.36 -7.97 -5.13
N ASP A 81 -1.04 -8.97 -5.71
CA ASP A 81 -1.19 -10.26 -5.05
C ASP A 81 0.10 -11.04 -5.23
N LEU A 82 0.51 -11.76 -4.19
CA LEU A 82 1.75 -12.53 -4.22
C LEU A 82 1.45 -14.04 -4.29
N ALA A 83 0.58 -14.40 -5.22
CA ALA A 83 0.18 -15.80 -5.40
C ALA A 83 -0.44 -16.36 -4.13
N SER A 84 -1.31 -15.58 -3.52
CA SER A 84 -1.98 -15.99 -2.30
C SER A 84 -2.96 -17.13 -2.56
N LEU A 85 -3.26 -17.89 -1.54
CA LEU A 85 -4.18 -19.01 -1.68
C LEU A 85 -5.60 -18.53 -1.95
N ASN A 86 -6.06 -17.57 -1.16
CA ASN A 86 -7.45 -17.12 -1.24
C ASN A 86 -7.66 -15.90 -2.13
N GLY A 87 -6.58 -15.31 -2.62
CA GLY A 87 -6.68 -14.18 -3.53
C GLY A 87 -6.74 -12.83 -2.83
N THR A 88 -6.52 -11.80 -3.63
CA THR A 88 -6.65 -10.42 -3.21
C THR A 88 -7.74 -9.81 -4.08
N TYR A 89 -8.64 -9.06 -3.47
CA TYR A 89 -9.80 -8.51 -4.17
C TYR A 89 -9.78 -7.00 -4.12
N PHE A 90 -10.07 -6.41 -5.26
CA PHE A 90 -10.14 -4.95 -5.40
C PHE A 90 -11.57 -4.61 -5.81
N ASP A 91 -12.27 -3.86 -4.94
CA ASP A 91 -13.68 -3.51 -5.14
C ASP A 91 -14.50 -4.75 -5.53
N GLY A 92 -14.22 -5.86 -4.85
CA GLY A 92 -14.98 -7.08 -5.03
C GLY A 92 -14.50 -8.00 -6.15
N VAL A 93 -13.49 -7.60 -6.90
CA VAL A 93 -12.98 -8.38 -8.03
C VAL A 93 -11.59 -8.92 -7.71
N ARG A 94 -11.39 -10.21 -7.93
CA ARG A 94 -10.08 -10.82 -7.70
C ARG A 94 -9.09 -10.28 -8.73
N ILE A 95 -7.92 -9.86 -8.25
CA ILE A 95 -6.92 -9.24 -9.11
C ILE A 95 -5.55 -9.83 -8.85
N ASP A 96 -4.66 -9.69 -9.84
CA ASP A 96 -3.25 -9.92 -9.66
C ASP A 96 -2.59 -8.61 -9.26
N SER A 97 -3.05 -7.51 -9.82
CA SER A 97 -2.52 -6.19 -9.55
C SER A 97 -3.58 -5.16 -9.91
N ALA A 98 -3.63 -4.07 -9.15
CA ALA A 98 -4.58 -3.00 -9.43
C ALA A 98 -4.04 -1.67 -8.94
N LEU A 99 -4.37 -0.62 -9.67
CA LEU A 99 -4.04 0.74 -9.27
C LEU A 99 -5.10 1.21 -8.28
N LEU A 100 -4.66 1.80 -7.19
CA LEU A 100 -5.57 2.21 -6.12
C LEU A 100 -5.98 3.66 -6.27
N ASP A 101 -7.28 3.89 -6.12
CA ASP A 101 -7.86 5.22 -6.09
C ASP A 101 -8.43 5.50 -4.71
N GLU A 102 -8.73 6.75 -4.47
CA GLU A 102 -9.32 7.17 -3.20
C GLU A 102 -10.59 6.37 -2.94
N GLY A 103 -10.67 5.81 -1.74
CA GLY A 103 -11.84 5.04 -1.33
C GLY A 103 -11.85 3.61 -1.84
N ALA A 104 -10.80 3.16 -2.52
CA ALA A 104 -10.76 1.80 -3.03
C ALA A 104 -10.84 0.80 -1.88
N GLU A 105 -11.56 -0.29 -2.12
CA GLU A 105 -11.70 -1.35 -1.14
C GLU A 105 -10.82 -2.52 -1.53
N VAL A 106 -9.97 -2.97 -0.60
CA VAL A 106 -9.07 -4.10 -0.82
C VAL A 106 -9.43 -5.17 0.20
N GLN A 107 -9.65 -6.40 -0.29
CA GLN A 107 -9.94 -7.51 0.60
C GLN A 107 -8.80 -8.51 0.58
N ILE A 108 -8.32 -8.84 1.76
CA ILE A 108 -7.26 -9.82 1.95
C ILE A 108 -7.75 -10.77 3.05
N GLY A 109 -8.01 -12.02 2.68
CA GLY A 109 -8.63 -12.94 3.60
C GLY A 109 -9.97 -12.38 4.05
N LYS A 110 -10.22 -12.39 5.35
CA LYS A 110 -11.47 -11.87 5.87
C LYS A 110 -11.40 -10.38 6.20
N TYR A 111 -10.28 -9.73 5.86
CA TYR A 111 -10.10 -8.32 6.15
C TYR A 111 -10.51 -7.49 4.95
N LYS A 112 -11.25 -6.43 5.20
CA LYS A 112 -11.53 -5.43 4.17
C LYS A 112 -10.96 -4.10 4.61
N PHE A 113 -10.15 -3.53 3.74
CA PHE A 113 -9.49 -2.25 3.99
C PHE A 113 -10.03 -1.20 3.04
N THR A 114 -10.10 0.03 3.50
CA THR A 114 -10.36 1.15 2.62
C THR A 114 -9.09 1.96 2.49
N PHE A 115 -8.77 2.34 1.27
CA PHE A 115 -7.57 3.07 0.94
C PHE A 115 -7.89 4.56 0.86
N PHE A 116 -7.09 5.36 1.56
CA PHE A 116 -7.23 6.82 1.54
C PHE A 116 -5.87 7.40 1.21
N ALA A 117 -5.78 8.12 0.11
CA ALA A 117 -4.53 8.73 -0.30
C ALA A 117 -4.44 10.13 0.27
N SER A 118 -3.23 10.52 0.60
CA SER A 118 -2.98 11.87 1.04
C SER A 118 -3.24 12.82 -0.11
N ARG A 119 -3.99 13.87 0.13
CA ARG A 119 -4.22 14.85 -0.90
C ARG A 119 -3.01 15.71 -1.14
N SER A 120 -2.31 16.01 -0.08
CA SER A 120 -1.17 16.88 -0.17
C SER A 120 0.09 16.07 -0.05
N ASP A 121 0.75 15.93 -1.16
CA ASP A 121 2.05 15.31 -1.17
C ASP A 121 3.12 16.35 -1.07
N LEU A 122 2.71 17.58 -1.05
CA LEU A 122 3.60 18.73 -1.02
C LEU A 122 3.88 19.02 0.41
N GLU A 123 4.65 18.17 1.00
CA GLU A 123 4.98 18.35 2.39
C GLU A 123 5.95 19.47 2.52
N ASN A 124 5.74 20.19 3.49
CA ASN A 124 6.55 21.37 3.72
C ASN A 124 7.55 21.13 4.79
#